data_be2bc709eaf0a96b6f5eeb50112ddaa9
#
_entry.id   be2bc709eaf0a96b6f5eeb50112ddaa9
#
_cell.length_a   1.000
_cell.length_b   1.000
_cell.length_c   1.000
_cell.angle_alpha   90.00
_cell.angle_beta   90.00
_cell.angle_gamma   90.00
#
_symmetry.space_group_name_H-M   'P 1'
#
loop_
_entity.id
_entity.type
_entity.pdbx_description
1 polymer ?
#
loop_
_entity_poly.entity_id
_entity_poly.type
_entity_poly.pdbx_seq_one_letter_code
_entity_poly.pdbx_strand_id
1 'polypeptide(L)'
;MITGELKSKIDSLWEIFWTGGLTNPLDVIEQMTYLMFIHDLDEADNTRAKESAMLGLSYESMFSKEVRIGERVIDGSQLKWSVFHDFPAGKMYAIMQEWVFPFIKTLHGNRESAYSKYMDDAIFKIPTPLMLDKIVTAMDAIYAQMAQLQTTDVRGDLYEYLLGKLATAGVNGQFRTPRHIIRMMVEMMEPKADEIICEIKTQNLIQSTAA
;
A
#
# COMPACT_ATOMS: atom_id res chain seq x y z
N MET A 1 7.73 12.14 -11.18
CA MET A 1 8.94 11.25 -11.06
C MET A 1 9.64 11.57 -9.75
N ILE A 2 9.89 10.58 -8.92
CA ILE A 2 10.53 10.74 -7.60
C ILE A 2 12.01 11.09 -7.77
N THR A 3 12.45 12.17 -7.13
CA THR A 3 13.83 12.68 -7.17
C THR A 3 14.26 13.21 -5.81
N GLY A 4 15.54 13.51 -5.65
CA GLY A 4 16.08 14.19 -4.47
C GLY A 4 15.94 13.38 -3.17
N GLU A 5 15.58 14.05 -2.09
CA GLU A 5 15.50 13.48 -0.74
C GLU A 5 14.47 12.36 -0.62
N LEU A 6 13.31 12.49 -1.25
CA LEU A 6 12.28 11.45 -1.22
C LEU A 6 12.80 10.14 -1.83
N LYS A 7 13.53 10.24 -2.97
CA LYS A 7 14.18 9.08 -3.58
C LYS A 7 15.15 8.41 -2.60
N SER A 8 16.00 9.19 -1.93
CA SER A 8 16.95 8.65 -0.97
C SER A 8 16.28 7.95 0.20
N LYS A 9 15.17 8.47 0.73
CA LYS A 9 14.40 7.82 1.79
C LYS A 9 13.79 6.49 1.34
N ILE A 10 13.27 6.42 0.12
CA ILE A 10 12.71 5.18 -0.44
C ILE A 10 13.83 4.15 -0.69
N ASP A 11 14.98 4.59 -1.17
CA ASP A 11 16.14 3.71 -1.34
C ASP A 11 16.61 3.16 0.00
N SER A 12 16.68 3.99 1.06
CA SER A 12 16.99 3.55 2.41
C SER A 12 15.98 2.58 2.99
N LEU A 13 14.69 2.80 2.74
CA LEU A 13 13.63 1.85 3.13
C LEU A 13 13.82 0.49 2.43
N TRP A 14 14.15 0.51 1.15
CA TRP A 14 14.47 -0.70 0.39
C TRP A 14 15.64 -1.48 0.99
N GLU A 15 16.70 -0.77 1.40
CA GLU A 15 17.87 -1.37 2.05
C GLU A 15 17.54 -2.00 3.41
N ILE A 16 16.59 -1.42 4.18
CA ILE A 16 16.15 -2.01 5.44
C ILE A 16 15.55 -3.41 5.20
N PHE A 17 14.75 -3.58 4.16
CA PHE A 17 14.21 -4.88 3.79
C PHE A 17 15.32 -5.85 3.40
N TRP A 18 16.21 -5.41 2.53
CA TRP A 18 17.30 -6.23 2.00
C TRP A 18 18.26 -6.70 3.08
N THR A 19 18.75 -5.78 3.92
CA THR A 19 19.65 -6.08 5.02
C THR A 19 18.97 -6.83 6.17
N GLY A 20 17.65 -6.70 6.30
CA GLY A 20 16.83 -7.43 7.27
C GLY A 20 16.53 -8.87 6.88
N GLY A 21 16.97 -9.34 5.71
CA GLY A 21 16.84 -10.72 5.27
C GLY A 21 15.68 -10.97 4.28
N LEU A 22 14.91 -9.94 3.92
CA LEU A 22 13.89 -10.05 2.87
C LEU A 22 14.52 -9.66 1.53
N THR A 23 15.17 -10.62 0.88
CA THR A 23 15.99 -10.37 -0.32
C THR A 23 15.26 -10.60 -1.64
N ASN A 24 14.06 -11.19 -1.61
CA ASN A 24 13.25 -11.31 -2.82
C ASN A 24 12.55 -9.98 -3.12
N PRO A 25 12.83 -9.30 -4.24
CA PRO A 25 12.25 -8.02 -4.57
C PRO A 25 10.71 -8.02 -4.64
N LEU A 26 10.09 -9.13 -5.05
CA LEU A 26 8.64 -9.27 -5.09
C LEU A 26 8.05 -9.25 -3.67
N ASP A 27 8.67 -9.98 -2.73
CA ASP A 27 8.24 -10.01 -1.34
C ASP A 27 8.38 -8.63 -0.70
N VAL A 28 9.47 -7.89 -1.00
CA VAL A 28 9.66 -6.51 -0.52
C VAL A 28 8.51 -5.60 -0.97
N ILE A 29 8.19 -5.60 -2.27
CA ILE A 29 7.11 -4.76 -2.80
C ILE A 29 5.77 -5.18 -2.23
N GLU A 30 5.52 -6.47 -2.10
CA GLU A 30 4.30 -7.01 -1.51
C GLU A 30 4.13 -6.49 -0.07
N GLN A 31 5.16 -6.62 0.77
CA GLN A 31 5.11 -6.12 2.15
C GLN A 31 4.95 -4.60 2.22
N MET A 32 5.68 -3.85 1.38
CA MET A 32 5.51 -2.39 1.30
C MET A 32 4.09 -2.03 0.89
N THR A 33 3.50 -2.73 -0.08
CA THR A 33 2.13 -2.48 -0.53
C THR A 33 1.12 -2.71 0.59
N TYR A 34 1.26 -3.77 1.37
CA TYR A 34 0.38 -4.02 2.51
C TYR A 34 0.51 -2.93 3.58
N LEU A 35 1.73 -2.53 3.92
CA LEU A 35 1.96 -1.47 4.90
C LEU A 35 1.42 -0.11 4.42
N MET A 36 1.63 0.22 3.15
CA MET A 36 1.03 1.43 2.54
C MET A 36 -0.49 1.40 2.62
N PHE A 37 -1.10 0.26 2.32
CA PHE A 37 -2.53 0.10 2.41
C PHE A 37 -3.06 0.30 3.84
N ILE A 38 -2.39 -0.28 4.84
CA ILE A 38 -2.77 -0.13 6.25
C ILE A 38 -2.70 1.35 6.68
N HIS A 39 -1.64 2.05 6.29
CA HIS A 39 -1.49 3.48 6.54
C HIS A 39 -2.61 4.30 5.88
N ASP A 40 -2.87 4.05 4.59
CA ASP A 40 -3.88 4.77 3.81
C ASP A 40 -5.30 4.52 4.33
N LEU A 41 -5.55 3.32 4.85
CA LEU A 41 -6.83 2.96 5.47
C LEU A 41 -7.10 3.81 6.71
N ASP A 42 -6.11 3.97 7.59
CA ASP A 42 -6.22 4.82 8.77
C ASP A 42 -6.33 6.31 8.40
N GLU A 43 -5.54 6.78 7.43
CA GLU A 43 -5.61 8.18 6.96
C GLU A 43 -7.00 8.50 6.38
N ALA A 44 -7.55 7.59 5.57
CA ALA A 44 -8.89 7.74 5.00
C ALA A 44 -9.99 7.76 6.09
N ASP A 45 -9.88 6.88 7.09
CA ASP A 45 -10.81 6.84 8.22
C ASP A 45 -10.76 8.14 9.04
N ASN A 46 -9.55 8.63 9.35
CA ASN A 46 -9.35 9.87 10.09
C ASN A 46 -9.83 11.10 9.30
N THR A 47 -9.65 11.11 7.98
CA THR A 47 -10.12 12.19 7.11
C THR A 47 -11.65 12.24 7.08
N ARG A 48 -12.32 11.09 6.89
CA ARG A 48 -13.79 11.01 6.92
C ARG A 48 -14.36 11.41 8.28
N ALA A 49 -13.71 11.02 9.37
CA ALA A 49 -14.11 11.44 10.71
C ALA A 49 -14.07 12.96 10.88
N LYS A 50 -12.99 13.61 10.39
CA LYS A 50 -12.86 15.08 10.43
C LYS A 50 -13.90 15.78 9.56
N GLU A 51 -14.11 15.33 8.33
CA GLU A 51 -15.10 15.87 7.39
C GLU A 51 -16.52 15.76 7.96
N SER A 52 -16.88 14.60 8.52
CA SER A 52 -18.19 14.40 9.15
C SER A 52 -18.39 15.29 10.35
N ALA A 53 -17.37 15.47 11.20
CA ALA A 53 -17.43 16.36 12.33
C ALA A 53 -17.62 17.83 11.89
N MET A 54 -16.97 18.28 10.82
CA MET A 54 -17.16 19.62 10.25
C MET A 54 -18.58 19.84 9.71
N LEU A 55 -19.20 18.79 9.18
CA LEU A 55 -20.58 18.82 8.66
C LEU A 55 -21.65 18.57 9.72
N GLY A 56 -21.26 18.30 10.97
CA GLY A 56 -22.18 17.95 12.05
C GLY A 56 -22.85 16.58 11.86
N LEU A 57 -22.23 15.68 11.06
CA LEU A 57 -22.72 14.34 10.80
C LEU A 57 -22.07 13.33 11.73
N SER A 58 -22.81 12.28 12.10
CA SER A 58 -22.25 11.15 12.83
C SER A 58 -21.40 10.29 11.87
N TYR A 59 -20.19 9.93 12.28
CA TYR A 59 -19.33 9.01 11.58
C TYR A 59 -18.99 7.81 12.45
N GLU A 60 -19.18 6.62 11.93
CA GLU A 60 -18.76 5.39 12.58
C GLU A 60 -17.46 4.90 11.92
N SER A 61 -16.34 5.04 12.64
CA SER A 61 -15.04 4.56 12.19
C SER A 61 -15.06 3.03 12.04
N MET A 62 -14.39 2.52 11.02
CA MET A 62 -14.20 1.07 10.86
C MET A 62 -13.37 0.45 12.00
N PHE A 63 -12.63 1.27 12.73
CA PHE A 63 -11.83 0.89 13.89
C PHE A 63 -12.52 1.16 15.22
N SER A 64 -13.79 1.59 15.23
CA SER A 64 -14.52 1.93 16.47
C SER A 64 -15.02 0.73 17.24
N LYS A 65 -15.12 -0.43 16.58
CA LYS A 65 -15.65 -1.67 17.17
C LYS A 65 -14.53 -2.57 17.66
N GLU A 66 -14.89 -3.43 18.60
CA GLU A 66 -14.05 -4.58 18.93
C GLU A 66 -13.87 -5.47 17.68
N VAL A 67 -12.61 -5.79 17.39
CA VAL A 67 -12.27 -6.75 16.35
C VAL A 67 -12.11 -8.13 16.95
N ARG A 68 -12.81 -9.12 16.40
CA ARG A 68 -12.76 -10.52 16.81
C ARG A 68 -12.03 -11.35 15.77
N ILE A 69 -11.05 -12.12 16.26
CA ILE A 69 -10.35 -13.14 15.45
C ILE A 69 -10.33 -14.43 16.26
N GLY A 70 -11.20 -15.36 15.86
CA GLY A 70 -11.48 -16.56 16.65
C GLY A 70 -12.13 -16.19 17.99
N GLU A 71 -11.55 -16.67 19.10
CA GLU A 71 -12.01 -16.37 20.46
C GLU A 71 -11.40 -15.10 21.07
N ARG A 72 -10.42 -14.51 20.40
CA ARG A 72 -9.71 -13.31 20.87
C ARG A 72 -10.42 -12.05 20.42
N VAL A 73 -10.37 -11.01 21.26
CA VAL A 73 -10.96 -9.70 21.04
C VAL A 73 -9.94 -8.62 21.31
N ILE A 74 -9.90 -7.60 20.47
CA ILE A 74 -9.07 -6.39 20.63
C ILE A 74 -9.90 -5.16 20.35
N ASP A 75 -9.59 -4.05 20.99
CA ASP A 75 -10.11 -2.73 20.62
C ASP A 75 -9.58 -2.35 19.24
N GLY A 76 -10.48 -2.15 18.27
CA GLY A 76 -10.14 -1.83 16.89
C GLY A 76 -9.28 -0.58 16.76
N SER A 77 -9.39 0.38 17.69
CA SER A 77 -8.55 1.59 17.70
C SER A 77 -7.05 1.27 17.75
N GLN A 78 -6.65 0.14 18.36
CA GLN A 78 -5.26 -0.29 18.42
C GLN A 78 -4.72 -0.79 17.07
N LEU A 79 -5.59 -1.02 16.09
CA LEU A 79 -5.20 -1.45 14.74
C LEU A 79 -4.90 -0.29 13.79
N LYS A 80 -5.14 0.95 14.24
CA LYS A 80 -4.80 2.15 13.49
C LYS A 80 -3.29 2.34 13.39
N TRP A 81 -2.82 2.69 12.21
CA TRP A 81 -1.41 3.05 12.00
C TRP A 81 -0.98 4.15 12.98
N SER A 82 -1.76 5.22 13.09
CA SER A 82 -1.54 6.35 13.99
C SER A 82 -1.50 6.00 15.48
N VAL A 83 -1.84 4.78 15.85
CA VAL A 83 -1.80 4.30 17.24
C VAL A 83 -0.67 3.29 17.44
N PHE A 84 -0.58 2.27 16.58
CA PHE A 84 0.40 1.21 16.80
C PHE A 84 1.83 1.60 16.44
N HIS A 85 2.05 2.61 15.60
CA HIS A 85 3.39 3.07 15.23
C HIS A 85 4.20 3.58 16.44
N ASP A 86 3.53 4.04 17.50
CA ASP A 86 4.14 4.46 18.75
C ASP A 86 4.40 3.31 19.74
N PHE A 87 4.00 2.08 19.41
CA PHE A 87 4.19 0.97 20.32
C PHE A 87 5.65 0.46 20.31
N PRO A 88 6.12 -0.09 21.44
CA PRO A 88 7.40 -0.79 21.45
C PRO A 88 7.43 -1.88 20.37
N ALA A 89 8.57 -2.08 19.70
CA ALA A 89 8.75 -2.94 18.55
C ALA A 89 8.10 -4.33 18.69
N GLY A 90 8.24 -4.97 19.87
CA GLY A 90 7.64 -6.28 20.13
C GLY A 90 6.10 -6.27 20.15
N LYS A 91 5.50 -5.22 20.74
CA LYS A 91 4.04 -5.05 20.76
C LYS A 91 3.51 -4.71 19.37
N MET A 92 4.18 -3.80 18.65
CA MET A 92 3.85 -3.45 17.27
C MET A 92 3.85 -4.68 16.37
N TYR A 93 4.88 -5.52 16.50
CA TYR A 93 5.01 -6.74 15.72
C TYR A 93 3.88 -7.74 16.00
N ALA A 94 3.57 -7.97 17.28
CA ALA A 94 2.48 -8.87 17.69
C ALA A 94 1.13 -8.37 17.15
N ILE A 95 0.84 -7.07 17.29
CA ILE A 95 -0.40 -6.48 16.77
C ILE A 95 -0.46 -6.59 15.25
N MET A 96 0.63 -6.32 14.54
CA MET A 96 0.68 -6.42 13.09
C MET A 96 0.39 -7.84 12.62
N GLN A 97 1.08 -8.83 13.18
CA GLN A 97 0.99 -10.22 12.76
C GLN A 97 -0.34 -10.88 13.18
N GLU A 98 -0.77 -10.63 14.42
CA GLU A 98 -1.90 -11.36 15.00
C GLU A 98 -3.26 -10.70 14.76
N TRP A 99 -3.28 -9.40 14.45
CA TRP A 99 -4.50 -8.61 14.38
C TRP A 99 -4.64 -7.80 13.10
N VAL A 100 -3.68 -6.96 12.75
CA VAL A 100 -3.82 -6.05 11.60
C VAL A 100 -3.89 -6.84 10.29
N PHE A 101 -2.98 -7.78 10.07
CA PHE A 101 -3.01 -8.62 8.86
C PHE A 101 -4.26 -9.48 8.76
N PRO A 102 -4.71 -10.20 9.80
CA PRO A 102 -6.01 -10.86 9.76
C PRO A 102 -7.18 -9.90 9.57
N PHE A 103 -7.15 -8.71 10.19
CA PHE A 103 -8.22 -7.71 10.06
C PHE A 103 -8.37 -7.22 8.63
N ILE A 104 -7.29 -6.85 7.94
CA ILE A 104 -7.37 -6.38 6.55
C ILE A 104 -7.94 -7.45 5.61
N LYS A 105 -7.77 -8.74 5.92
CA LYS A 105 -8.40 -9.84 5.19
C LYS A 105 -9.91 -9.89 5.37
N THR A 106 -10.43 -9.40 6.50
CA THR A 106 -11.89 -9.41 6.79
C THR A 106 -12.63 -8.20 6.23
N LEU A 107 -11.93 -7.16 5.75
CA LEU A 107 -12.54 -5.92 5.27
C LEU A 107 -13.39 -6.06 4.00
N HIS A 108 -13.40 -7.24 3.41
CA HIS A 108 -14.02 -7.47 2.09
C HIS A 108 -15.54 -7.54 2.09
N GLY A 109 -16.15 -7.86 3.22
CA GLY A 109 -17.58 -8.13 3.23
C GLY A 109 -17.98 -9.10 2.10
N ASN A 110 -19.26 -9.18 1.78
CA ASN A 110 -19.81 -10.06 0.72
C ASN A 110 -19.58 -9.55 -0.73
N ARG A 111 -18.63 -8.66 -0.99
CA ARG A 111 -18.35 -8.17 -2.34
C ARG A 111 -17.08 -8.83 -2.89
N GLU A 112 -17.24 -9.63 -3.94
CA GLU A 112 -16.15 -10.11 -4.79
C GLU A 112 -15.50 -8.90 -5.52
N SER A 113 -14.61 -8.20 -4.83
CA SER A 113 -13.77 -7.18 -5.47
C SER A 113 -12.42 -7.81 -5.82
N ALA A 114 -11.77 -7.34 -6.89
CA ALA A 114 -10.42 -7.77 -7.25
C ALA A 114 -9.43 -7.61 -6.07
N TYR A 115 -9.68 -6.63 -5.21
CA TYR A 115 -8.95 -6.35 -3.99
C TYR A 115 -9.06 -7.49 -2.95
N SER A 116 -10.29 -8.04 -2.71
CA SER A 116 -10.48 -9.13 -1.75
C SER A 116 -9.59 -10.33 -2.11
N LYS A 117 -9.57 -10.68 -3.37
CA LYS A 117 -8.80 -11.81 -3.88
C LYS A 117 -7.28 -11.70 -3.64
N TYR A 118 -6.75 -10.46 -3.69
CA TYR A 118 -5.32 -10.21 -3.42
C TYR A 118 -4.99 -10.18 -1.93
N MET A 119 -5.94 -9.82 -1.07
CA MET A 119 -5.72 -9.74 0.38
C MET A 119 -5.92 -11.07 1.09
N ASP A 120 -6.72 -11.99 0.53
CA ASP A 120 -6.92 -13.33 1.12
C ASP A 120 -5.60 -14.10 1.24
N ASP A 121 -4.72 -13.95 0.25
CA ASP A 121 -3.40 -14.58 0.21
C ASP A 121 -2.29 -13.76 0.90
N ALA A 122 -2.62 -12.60 1.49
CA ALA A 122 -1.64 -11.75 2.13
C ALA A 122 -0.95 -12.47 3.30
N ILE A 123 0.38 -12.54 3.25
CA ILE A 123 1.22 -13.15 4.27
C ILE A 123 2.17 -12.09 4.83
N PHE A 124 2.22 -11.98 6.15
CA PHE A 124 3.18 -11.15 6.83
C PHE A 124 4.56 -11.82 6.83
N LYS A 125 5.52 -11.27 6.09
CA LYS A 125 6.85 -11.86 5.86
C LYS A 125 7.99 -11.14 6.56
N ILE A 126 7.73 -10.02 7.25
CA ILE A 126 8.77 -9.28 7.98
C ILE A 126 9.26 -10.14 9.16
N PRO A 127 10.56 -10.50 9.23
CA PRO A 127 11.01 -11.57 10.12
C PRO A 127 11.18 -11.15 11.57
N THR A 128 11.40 -9.87 11.87
CA THR A 128 11.74 -9.42 13.23
C THR A 128 11.03 -8.13 13.65
N PRO A 129 10.73 -7.98 14.96
CA PRO A 129 10.16 -6.75 15.51
C PRO A 129 11.00 -5.50 15.23
N LEU A 130 12.32 -5.60 15.35
CA LEU A 130 13.24 -4.47 15.12
C LEU A 130 13.24 -4.03 13.65
N MET A 131 13.08 -4.97 12.72
CA MET A 131 12.99 -4.66 11.30
C MET A 131 11.67 -3.94 11.00
N LEU A 132 10.55 -4.41 11.55
CA LEU A 132 9.25 -3.75 11.41
C LEU A 132 9.29 -2.31 11.94
N ASP A 133 9.85 -2.10 13.11
CA ASP A 133 10.01 -0.78 13.74
C ASP A 133 10.79 0.19 12.84
N LYS A 134 11.92 -0.25 12.28
CA LYS A 134 12.68 0.56 11.31
C LYS A 134 11.91 0.87 10.04
N ILE A 135 11.15 -0.10 9.52
CA ILE A 135 10.33 0.06 8.31
C ILE A 135 9.21 1.08 8.58
N VAL A 136 8.47 0.95 9.68
CA VAL A 136 7.39 1.87 10.05
C VAL A 136 7.94 3.29 10.22
N THR A 137 9.03 3.47 10.96
CA THR A 137 9.70 4.77 11.13
C THR A 137 10.14 5.38 9.79
N ALA A 138 10.70 4.58 8.88
CA ALA A 138 11.11 5.05 7.57
C ALA A 138 9.91 5.42 6.69
N MET A 139 8.81 4.66 6.77
CA MET A 139 7.56 4.97 6.07
C MET A 139 6.94 6.27 6.57
N ASP A 140 6.87 6.50 7.88
CA ASP A 140 6.37 7.76 8.46
C ASP A 140 7.18 8.97 7.94
N ALA A 141 8.51 8.83 7.85
CA ALA A 141 9.37 9.87 7.30
C ALA A 141 9.13 10.12 5.79
N ILE A 142 8.77 9.09 5.03
CA ILE A 142 8.37 9.20 3.61
C ILE A 142 7.03 9.90 3.51
N TYR A 143 6.01 9.50 4.26
CA TYR A 143 4.69 10.11 4.25
C TYR A 143 4.72 11.58 4.69
N ALA A 144 5.47 11.90 5.75
CA ALA A 144 5.66 13.28 6.20
C ALA A 144 6.25 14.17 5.09
N GLN A 145 7.15 13.64 4.28
CA GLN A 145 7.72 14.36 3.15
C GLN A 145 6.75 14.43 1.98
N MET A 146 6.02 13.36 1.68
CA MET A 146 5.00 13.36 0.64
C MET A 146 3.90 14.40 0.90
N ALA A 147 3.50 14.59 2.16
CA ALA A 147 2.52 15.60 2.56
C ALA A 147 2.97 17.04 2.28
N GLN A 148 4.28 17.29 2.17
CA GLN A 148 4.83 18.61 1.83
C GLN A 148 4.90 18.86 0.31
N LEU A 149 4.77 17.80 -0.50
CA LEU A 149 4.83 17.90 -1.95
C LEU A 149 3.45 18.25 -2.50
N GLN A 150 3.37 19.35 -3.23
CA GLN A 150 2.12 19.83 -3.88
C GLN A 150 1.83 19.10 -5.21
N THR A 151 2.31 17.87 -5.40
CA THR A 151 2.13 17.12 -6.65
C THR A 151 0.92 16.22 -6.56
N THR A 152 0.19 16.10 -7.66
CA THR A 152 -1.16 15.50 -7.72
C THR A 152 -1.17 13.98 -7.54
N ASP A 153 -0.05 13.26 -7.76
CA ASP A 153 0.01 11.79 -7.69
C ASP A 153 1.37 11.27 -7.20
N VAL A 154 1.76 11.69 -5.99
CA VAL A 154 3.02 11.23 -5.37
C VAL A 154 2.99 9.73 -5.08
N ARG A 155 1.80 9.18 -4.74
CA ARG A 155 1.63 7.74 -4.45
C ARG A 155 1.82 6.88 -5.69
N GLY A 156 1.25 7.30 -6.82
CA GLY A 156 1.48 6.64 -8.10
C GLY A 156 2.94 6.67 -8.52
N ASP A 157 3.62 7.80 -8.30
CA ASP A 157 5.06 7.94 -8.55
C ASP A 157 5.88 7.01 -7.67
N LEU A 158 5.53 6.87 -6.38
CA LEU A 158 6.17 5.93 -5.46
C LEU A 158 6.03 4.50 -5.96
N TYR A 159 4.82 4.11 -6.34
CA TYR A 159 4.55 2.76 -6.83
C TYR A 159 5.32 2.48 -8.13
N GLU A 160 5.36 3.42 -9.06
CA GLU A 160 6.12 3.31 -10.30
C GLU A 160 7.63 3.16 -10.03
N TYR A 161 8.15 3.92 -9.06
CA TYR A 161 9.54 3.82 -8.66
C TYR A 161 9.88 2.44 -8.09
N LEU A 162 9.03 1.90 -7.20
CA LEU A 162 9.19 0.56 -6.63
C LEU A 162 9.15 -0.54 -7.70
N LEU A 163 8.23 -0.43 -8.65
CA LEU A 163 8.17 -1.37 -9.77
C LEU A 163 9.38 -1.26 -10.72
N GLY A 164 9.99 -0.07 -10.81
CA GLY A 164 11.27 0.13 -11.50
C GLY A 164 12.41 -0.67 -10.85
N LYS A 165 12.39 -0.84 -9.51
CA LYS A 165 13.36 -1.70 -8.80
C LYS A 165 13.25 -3.17 -9.20
N LEU A 166 12.05 -3.69 -9.48
CA LEU A 166 11.87 -5.05 -10.01
C LEU A 166 12.51 -5.23 -11.38
N ALA A 167 12.34 -4.26 -12.26
CA ALA A 167 12.90 -4.32 -13.60
C ALA A 167 14.45 -4.39 -13.57
N THR A 168 15.08 -3.63 -12.66
CA THR A 168 16.54 -3.65 -12.48
C THR A 168 17.05 -4.92 -11.80
N ALA A 169 16.22 -5.61 -11.01
CA ALA A 169 16.57 -6.88 -10.38
C ALA A 169 16.45 -8.09 -11.31
N GLY A 170 16.12 -7.89 -12.60
CA GLY A 170 16.02 -8.97 -13.58
C GLY A 170 14.79 -9.87 -13.45
N VAL A 171 13.87 -9.50 -12.55
CA VAL A 171 12.62 -10.24 -12.34
C VAL A 171 11.51 -9.57 -13.17
N ASN A 172 11.22 -10.15 -14.32
CA ASN A 172 10.15 -9.78 -15.26
C ASN A 172 10.15 -8.30 -15.70
N GLY A 173 10.69 -8.05 -16.90
CA GLY A 173 10.54 -6.78 -17.60
C GLY A 173 9.07 -6.53 -17.97
N GLN A 174 8.29 -5.96 -17.07
CA GLN A 174 7.03 -5.35 -17.48
C GLN A 174 7.36 -4.10 -18.30
N PHE A 175 7.12 -4.16 -19.59
CA PHE A 175 7.18 -2.99 -20.45
C PHE A 175 6.00 -2.08 -20.10
N ARG A 176 6.30 -1.01 -19.39
CA ARG A 176 5.30 0.04 -19.10
C ARG A 176 5.40 1.12 -20.15
N THR A 177 4.25 1.55 -20.63
CA THR A 177 4.19 2.71 -21.52
C THR A 177 4.68 3.94 -20.73
N PRO A 178 5.71 4.66 -21.22
CA PRO A 178 6.22 5.86 -20.56
C PRO A 178 5.13 6.93 -20.36
N ARG A 179 5.13 7.63 -19.22
CA ARG A 179 4.09 8.60 -18.87
C ARG A 179 3.87 9.69 -19.93
N HIS A 180 4.93 10.16 -20.60
CA HIS A 180 4.80 11.16 -21.67
C HIS A 180 4.02 10.61 -22.87
N ILE A 181 4.13 9.31 -23.17
CA ILE A 181 3.34 8.64 -24.20
C ILE A 181 1.88 8.52 -23.76
N ILE A 182 1.64 8.09 -22.50
CA ILE A 182 0.28 8.03 -21.92
C ILE A 182 -0.38 9.40 -21.99
N ARG A 183 0.34 10.46 -21.59
CA ARG A 183 -0.16 11.82 -21.62
C ARG A 183 -0.53 12.25 -23.05
N MET A 184 0.35 11.97 -24.01
CA MET A 184 0.06 12.23 -25.42
C MET A 184 -1.20 11.49 -25.88
N MET A 185 -1.36 10.20 -25.51
CA MET A 185 -2.55 9.43 -25.86
C MET A 185 -3.81 10.02 -25.26
N VAL A 186 -3.78 10.42 -23.97
CA VAL A 186 -4.92 11.06 -23.29
C VAL A 186 -5.26 12.40 -23.94
N GLU A 187 -4.26 13.23 -24.26
CA GLU A 187 -4.47 14.51 -24.95
C GLU A 187 -5.04 14.33 -26.37
N MET A 188 -4.68 13.25 -27.08
CA MET A 188 -5.24 12.94 -28.40
C MET A 188 -6.65 12.36 -28.35
N MET A 189 -6.96 11.58 -27.31
CA MET A 189 -8.26 10.89 -27.17
C MET A 189 -9.32 11.77 -26.52
N GLU A 190 -8.92 12.80 -25.75
CA GLU A 190 -9.82 13.71 -25.02
C GLU A 190 -10.96 12.99 -24.30
N PRO A 191 -10.70 11.96 -23.45
CA PRO A 191 -11.75 11.15 -22.82
C PRO A 191 -12.65 12.00 -21.94
N LYS A 192 -13.97 11.78 -22.04
CA LYS A 192 -14.97 12.47 -21.24
C LYS A 192 -15.35 11.65 -20.01
N ALA A 193 -15.85 12.32 -18.97
CA ALA A 193 -16.16 11.70 -17.68
C ALA A 193 -17.30 10.65 -17.76
N ASP A 194 -18.12 10.68 -18.80
CA ASP A 194 -19.23 9.76 -19.06
C ASP A 194 -18.87 8.61 -20.02
N GLU A 195 -17.63 8.57 -20.50
CA GLU A 195 -17.16 7.53 -21.40
C GLU A 195 -16.59 6.32 -20.63
N ILE A 196 -16.78 5.13 -21.18
CA ILE A 196 -16.19 3.89 -20.67
C ILE A 196 -14.89 3.64 -21.40
N ILE A 197 -13.78 3.65 -20.65
CA ILE A 197 -12.45 3.36 -21.18
C ILE A 197 -12.13 1.88 -20.95
N CYS A 198 -11.85 1.14 -22.04
CA CYS A 198 -11.45 -0.26 -21.98
C CYS A 198 -9.97 -0.40 -22.36
N GLU A 199 -9.15 -0.91 -21.42
CA GLU A 199 -7.76 -1.28 -21.69
C GLU A 199 -7.67 -2.78 -21.99
N ILE A 200 -7.25 -3.12 -23.22
CA ILE A 200 -7.01 -4.52 -23.61
C ILE A 200 -5.55 -4.86 -23.29
N LYS A 201 -5.33 -5.64 -22.23
CA LYS A 201 -4.01 -6.19 -21.94
C LYS A 201 -3.70 -7.36 -22.88
N THR A 202 -2.75 -7.16 -23.79
CA THR A 202 -2.29 -8.18 -24.77
C THR A 202 -1.42 -9.29 -24.17
N GLN A 203 -1.22 -9.36 -22.87
CA GLN A 203 -0.36 -10.36 -22.22
C GLN A 203 -0.81 -11.81 -22.41
N ASN A 204 -2.07 -12.07 -22.77
CA ASN A 204 -2.58 -13.43 -22.96
C ASN A 204 -2.46 -13.94 -24.40
N LEU A 205 -2.06 -13.13 -25.37
CA LEU A 205 -1.95 -13.57 -26.78
C LEU A 205 -0.59 -14.22 -27.12
N ILE A 206 0.45 -13.98 -26.33
CA ILE A 206 1.79 -14.52 -26.59
C ILE A 206 1.97 -15.95 -26.02
N GLN A 207 1.17 -16.34 -25.03
CA GLN A 207 1.25 -17.70 -24.47
C GLN A 207 0.45 -18.75 -25.27
N SER A 208 -0.46 -18.35 -26.15
CA SER A 208 -1.26 -19.30 -26.95
C SER A 208 -0.63 -19.66 -28.30
N THR A 209 0.47 -19.04 -28.71
CA THR A 209 1.16 -19.30 -29.97
C THR A 209 2.46 -20.12 -29.82
N ALA A 210 2.77 -20.56 -28.60
CA ALA A 210 3.96 -21.41 -28.31
C ALA A 210 3.57 -22.81 -27.80
N ALA A 211 2.42 -23.36 -28.26
CA ALA A 211 2.05 -24.77 -28.04
C ALA A 211 2.02 -25.53 -29.39
#